data_484a3932483c99805ca2675f97ce1aed
#
_entry.id   484a3932483c99805ca2675f97ce1aed
#
_cell.length_a   1.000
_cell.length_b   1.000
_cell.length_c   1.000
_cell.angle_alpha   90.00
_cell.angle_beta   90.00
_cell.angle_gamma   90.00
#
_symmetry.space_group_name_H-M   'P 1'
#
loop_
_entity.id
_entity.type
_entity.pdbx_description
1 polymer ?
#
loop_
_entity_poly.entity_id
_entity_poly.type
_entity_poly.pdbx_seq_one_letter_code
_entity_poly.pdbx_strand_id
1 'polypeptide(L)'
;MNMPWFRRRGPILSLEQLQRREQLHAPAALDQCPLQAQRMVVLDLETSGLDMRRDIVLSIGAVVIEQGAIDLGHQFESTLLRPAQKLSESVLIHGIAPSVLEAGEEPAEALLDFMEFVGDSPILAFHASFDQRMLARALKQALGYKLRHPFIDVAELAPMLCPDSRPRQNCLDDWCTHFGLQVLQRHHASADALVTAELALILFSKARRQGLGSLEAVSLRLTNWRKRQQAQFM
;
A
#
# COMPACT_ATOMS: atom_id res chain seq x y z
N MET A 1 -10.21 10.10 -44.79
CA MET A 1 -9.12 10.73 -44.02
C MET A 1 -8.96 9.93 -42.75
N ASN A 2 -7.97 9.00 -42.72
CA ASN A 2 -7.68 8.20 -41.52
C ASN A 2 -6.84 9.01 -40.57
N MET A 3 -7.41 9.39 -39.42
CA MET A 3 -6.63 9.97 -38.33
C MET A 3 -5.65 8.92 -37.79
N PRO A 4 -4.34 9.20 -37.69
CA PRO A 4 -3.41 8.27 -37.09
C PRO A 4 -3.73 8.19 -35.59
N TRP A 5 -4.05 6.99 -35.13
CA TRP A 5 -4.12 6.67 -33.71
C TRP A 5 -2.77 6.99 -33.06
N PHE A 6 -2.75 8.04 -32.22
CA PHE A 6 -1.62 8.32 -31.36
C PHE A 6 -1.43 7.13 -30.41
N ARG A 7 -0.60 6.16 -30.79
CA ARG A 7 -0.04 5.21 -29.83
C ARG A 7 0.68 6.05 -28.79
N ARG A 8 0.14 6.13 -27.56
CA ARG A 8 0.90 6.65 -26.41
C ARG A 8 2.18 5.82 -26.37
N ARG A 9 3.31 6.44 -26.66
CA ARG A 9 4.62 5.80 -26.46
C ARG A 9 4.68 5.43 -24.99
N GLY A 10 5.07 4.17 -24.72
CA GLY A 10 5.34 3.73 -23.36
C GLY A 10 6.47 4.54 -22.71
N PRO A 11 6.73 4.37 -21.42
CA PRO A 11 7.85 5.04 -20.75
C PRO A 11 9.16 4.70 -21.46
N ILE A 12 10.07 5.68 -21.49
CA ILE A 12 11.42 5.50 -22.03
C ILE A 12 12.27 5.00 -20.85
N LEU A 13 12.69 3.75 -20.91
CA LEU A 13 13.51 3.10 -19.88
C LEU A 13 14.90 2.82 -20.41
N SER A 14 15.91 2.86 -19.53
CA SER A 14 17.25 2.38 -19.83
C SER A 14 17.25 0.84 -20.02
N LEU A 15 18.33 0.30 -20.58
CA LEU A 15 18.49 -1.16 -20.71
C LEU A 15 18.50 -1.84 -19.33
N GLU A 16 19.14 -1.23 -18.35
CA GLU A 16 19.20 -1.71 -16.97
C GLU A 16 17.79 -1.74 -16.34
N GLN A 17 17.03 -0.66 -16.44
CA GLN A 17 15.65 -0.58 -15.95
C GLN A 17 14.73 -1.62 -16.61
N LEU A 18 14.92 -1.86 -17.91
CA LEU A 18 14.17 -2.90 -18.63
C LEU A 18 14.52 -4.29 -18.09
N GLN A 19 15.80 -4.58 -17.86
CA GLN A 19 16.26 -5.86 -17.31
C GLN A 19 15.73 -6.07 -15.89
N ARG A 20 15.85 -5.08 -15.01
CA ARG A 20 15.30 -5.12 -13.65
C ARG A 20 13.80 -5.36 -13.66
N ARG A 21 13.06 -4.63 -14.50
CA ARG A 21 11.60 -4.81 -14.63
C ARG A 21 11.22 -6.22 -15.05
N GLU A 22 11.97 -6.84 -15.96
CA GLU A 22 11.72 -8.21 -16.43
C GLU A 22 12.06 -9.27 -15.37
N GLN A 23 12.93 -8.94 -14.42
CA GLN A 23 13.33 -9.80 -13.30
C GLN A 23 12.41 -9.66 -12.08
N LEU A 24 11.48 -8.69 -12.07
CA LEU A 24 10.54 -8.53 -10.96
C LEU A 24 9.75 -9.82 -10.72
N HIS A 25 9.66 -10.20 -9.46
CA HIS A 25 8.94 -11.40 -9.05
C HIS A 25 7.46 -11.32 -9.40
N ALA A 26 6.91 -12.41 -9.92
CA ALA A 26 5.47 -12.54 -10.02
C ALA A 26 4.88 -12.71 -8.61
N PRO A 27 3.72 -12.07 -8.33
CA PRO A 27 3.11 -12.19 -7.00
C PRO A 27 2.72 -13.63 -6.70
N ALA A 28 2.98 -14.07 -5.46
CA ALA A 28 2.45 -15.33 -4.96
C ALA A 28 0.92 -15.26 -4.82
N ALA A 29 0.25 -16.35 -5.11
CA ALA A 29 -1.18 -16.49 -4.79
C ALA A 29 -1.34 -16.57 -3.26
N LEU A 30 -2.46 -16.06 -2.75
CA LEU A 30 -2.82 -16.30 -1.35
C LEU A 30 -3.11 -17.79 -1.18
N ASP A 31 -2.49 -18.40 -0.19
CA ASP A 31 -2.56 -19.83 0.08
C ASP A 31 -2.84 -20.13 1.55
N GLN A 32 -2.70 -21.39 1.95
CA GLN A 32 -2.90 -21.89 3.30
C GLN A 32 -1.68 -21.65 4.21
N CYS A 33 -0.65 -20.91 3.77
CA CYS A 33 0.50 -20.57 4.61
C CYS A 33 0.01 -19.93 5.91
N PRO A 34 0.48 -20.40 7.08
CA PRO A 34 0.11 -19.80 8.35
C PRO A 34 0.44 -18.31 8.40
N LEU A 35 -0.49 -17.49 8.91
CA LEU A 35 -0.29 -16.03 9.04
C LEU A 35 1.05 -15.66 9.68
N GLN A 36 1.54 -16.49 10.60
CA GLN A 36 2.82 -16.23 11.27
C GLN A 36 4.04 -16.54 10.40
N ALA A 37 3.92 -17.43 9.41
CA ALA A 37 4.99 -17.79 8.49
C ALA A 37 4.97 -16.97 7.20
N GLN A 38 3.86 -16.25 6.94
CA GLN A 38 3.66 -15.47 5.74
C GLN A 38 4.48 -14.18 5.79
N ARG A 39 5.34 -13.97 4.78
CA ARG A 39 5.92 -12.65 4.54
C ARG A 39 4.88 -11.74 3.91
N MET A 40 4.74 -10.53 4.44
CA MET A 40 3.80 -9.51 3.99
C MET A 40 4.49 -8.15 3.97
N VAL A 41 4.13 -7.30 3.03
CA VAL A 41 4.60 -5.91 2.98
C VAL A 41 3.44 -4.99 3.35
N VAL A 42 3.64 -4.11 4.33
CA VAL A 42 2.67 -3.08 4.69
C VAL A 42 3.11 -1.77 4.06
N LEU A 43 2.24 -1.20 3.26
CA LEU A 43 2.48 -0.02 2.43
C LEU A 43 1.63 1.15 2.91
N ASP A 44 2.19 2.36 2.82
CA ASP A 44 1.48 3.62 2.83
C ASP A 44 2.08 4.57 1.79
N LEU A 45 1.25 5.41 1.17
CA LEU A 45 1.66 6.36 0.13
C LEU A 45 1.30 7.79 0.52
N GLU A 46 2.27 8.70 0.42
CA GLU A 46 1.94 10.12 0.36
C GLU A 46 1.68 10.54 -1.09
N THR A 47 0.63 11.33 -1.28
CA THR A 47 0.17 11.72 -2.62
C THR A 47 -0.12 13.21 -2.71
N SER A 48 -0.15 13.74 -3.92
CA SER A 48 -0.46 15.17 -4.15
C SER A 48 -1.91 15.55 -3.87
N GLY A 49 -2.77 14.57 -3.59
CA GLY A 49 -4.18 14.71 -3.27
C GLY A 49 -4.93 13.37 -3.41
N LEU A 50 -6.24 13.40 -3.29
CA LEU A 50 -7.09 12.20 -3.23
C LEU A 50 -7.74 11.83 -4.57
N ASP A 51 -7.55 12.62 -5.63
CA ASP A 51 -8.07 12.28 -6.96
C ASP A 51 -7.18 11.22 -7.64
N MET A 52 -7.58 9.97 -7.55
CA MET A 52 -6.87 8.84 -8.16
C MET A 52 -6.65 8.94 -9.68
N ARG A 53 -7.26 9.91 -10.36
CA ARG A 53 -7.07 10.14 -11.81
C ARG A 53 -6.02 11.21 -12.11
N ARG A 54 -5.85 12.18 -11.22
CA ARG A 54 -5.01 13.36 -11.42
C ARG A 54 -3.80 13.39 -10.50
N ASP A 55 -4.02 13.04 -9.23
CA ASP A 55 -2.98 13.11 -8.22
C ASP A 55 -1.92 12.02 -8.40
N ILE A 56 -0.72 12.30 -7.93
CA ILE A 56 0.46 11.47 -8.13
C ILE A 56 1.05 11.03 -6.81
N VAL A 57 1.78 9.91 -6.82
CA VAL A 57 2.56 9.44 -5.68
C VAL A 57 3.76 10.36 -5.48
N LEU A 58 3.95 10.81 -4.25
CA LEU A 58 5.06 11.67 -3.81
C LEU A 58 6.09 10.90 -2.99
N SER A 59 5.63 10.03 -2.09
CA SER A 59 6.49 9.20 -1.26
C SER A 59 5.88 7.81 -1.08
N ILE A 60 6.74 6.83 -0.87
CA ILE A 60 6.39 5.43 -0.60
C ILE A 60 7.06 5.06 0.72
N GLY A 61 6.26 4.59 1.68
CA GLY A 61 6.76 4.00 2.91
C GLY A 61 6.27 2.56 3.04
N ALA A 62 7.15 1.65 3.44
CA ALA A 62 6.76 0.27 3.67
C ALA A 62 7.61 -0.43 4.72
N VAL A 63 7.00 -1.40 5.38
CA VAL A 63 7.66 -2.28 6.35
C VAL A 63 7.29 -3.74 6.08
N VAL A 64 8.14 -4.67 6.51
CA VAL A 64 7.91 -6.10 6.36
C VAL A 64 7.35 -6.67 7.66
N ILE A 65 6.28 -7.48 7.52
CA ILE A 65 5.88 -8.44 8.55
C ILE A 65 6.37 -9.81 8.09
N GLU A 66 7.20 -10.44 8.90
CA GLU A 66 7.72 -11.77 8.66
C GLU A 66 7.85 -12.53 9.97
N GLN A 67 7.59 -13.85 9.95
CA GLN A 67 7.59 -14.70 11.16
C GLN A 67 6.71 -14.17 12.29
N GLY A 68 5.61 -13.49 11.95
CA GLY A 68 4.66 -12.93 12.91
C GLY A 68 5.16 -11.70 13.67
N ALA A 69 6.21 -11.05 13.20
CA ALA A 69 6.80 -9.83 13.76
C ALA A 69 7.08 -8.79 12.68
N ILE A 70 7.19 -7.51 13.05
CA ILE A 70 7.65 -6.46 12.16
C ILE A 70 9.17 -6.51 12.12
N ASP A 71 9.74 -6.62 10.92
CA ASP A 71 11.18 -6.54 10.72
C ASP A 71 11.59 -5.08 10.54
N LEU A 72 12.06 -4.47 11.61
CA LEU A 72 12.53 -3.08 11.60
C LEU A 72 13.86 -2.91 10.84
N GLY A 73 14.54 -3.99 10.51
CA GLY A 73 15.74 -3.99 9.65
C GLY A 73 15.40 -3.93 8.16
N HIS A 74 14.17 -4.29 7.78
CA HIS A 74 13.67 -4.28 6.42
C HIS A 74 12.52 -3.27 6.26
N GLN A 75 12.89 -2.01 6.07
CA GLN A 75 11.99 -0.90 5.79
C GLN A 75 12.33 -0.30 4.43
N PHE A 76 11.34 0.24 3.78
CA PHE A 76 11.47 0.97 2.54
C PHE A 76 10.92 2.38 2.70
N GLU A 77 11.68 3.36 2.25
CA GLU A 77 11.23 4.74 2.16
C GLU A 77 11.90 5.40 0.96
N SER A 78 11.10 5.96 0.06
CA SER A 78 11.59 6.75 -1.06
C SER A 78 10.65 7.90 -1.36
N THR A 79 11.22 9.10 -1.56
CA THR A 79 10.52 10.25 -2.10
C THR A 79 10.80 10.34 -3.59
N LEU A 80 9.74 10.40 -4.40
CA LEU A 80 9.85 10.44 -5.85
C LEU A 80 10.15 11.86 -6.34
N LEU A 81 11.09 11.98 -7.27
CA LEU A 81 11.41 13.24 -7.95
C LEU A 81 10.15 13.82 -8.62
N ARG A 82 9.77 15.03 -8.19
CA ARG A 82 8.60 15.78 -8.70
C ARG A 82 8.96 17.24 -8.93
N PRO A 83 9.73 17.55 -9.99
CA PRO A 83 10.08 18.93 -10.30
C PRO A 83 8.80 19.73 -10.59
N ALA A 84 8.78 20.96 -10.14
CA ALA A 84 7.65 21.90 -10.34
C ALA A 84 6.30 21.45 -9.77
N GLN A 85 6.28 20.55 -8.78
CA GLN A 85 5.04 20.27 -8.03
C GLN A 85 4.62 21.55 -7.29
N LYS A 86 3.47 22.10 -7.68
CA LYS A 86 2.90 23.27 -6.99
C LYS A 86 2.54 22.87 -5.55
N LEU A 87 2.75 23.79 -4.63
CA LEU A 87 2.22 23.66 -3.28
C LEU A 87 0.72 23.39 -3.36
N SER A 88 0.32 22.18 -2.99
CA SER A 88 -1.08 21.77 -2.87
C SER A 88 -1.46 21.74 -1.38
N GLU A 89 -2.75 21.69 -1.10
CA GLU A 89 -3.22 21.54 0.29
C GLU A 89 -2.66 20.26 0.96
N SER A 90 -2.28 19.25 0.18
CA SER A 90 -1.67 18.03 0.69
C SER A 90 -0.30 18.26 1.35
N VAL A 91 0.47 19.26 0.92
CA VAL A 91 1.75 19.64 1.56
C VAL A 91 1.54 20.01 3.03
N LEU A 92 0.39 20.63 3.36
CA LEU A 92 0.03 20.95 4.74
C LEU A 92 -0.27 19.70 5.57
N ILE A 93 -0.56 18.59 4.93
CA ILE A 93 -0.91 17.31 5.57
C ILE A 93 0.35 16.46 5.77
N HIS A 94 1.08 16.13 4.70
CA HIS A 94 2.26 15.25 4.76
C HIS A 94 3.58 15.97 5.02
N GLY A 95 3.62 17.32 4.93
CA GLY A 95 4.80 18.12 5.27
C GLY A 95 6.01 17.97 4.34
N ILE A 96 5.90 17.27 3.20
CA ILE A 96 7.00 17.07 2.25
C ILE A 96 7.27 18.40 1.54
N ALA A 97 8.42 19.02 1.82
CA ALA A 97 8.78 20.30 1.22
C ALA A 97 9.07 20.14 -0.29
N PRO A 98 8.78 21.15 -1.12
CA PRO A 98 9.09 21.12 -2.55
C PRO A 98 10.56 20.79 -2.85
N SER A 99 11.50 21.29 -2.04
CA SER A 99 12.92 20.98 -2.17
C SER A 99 13.24 19.49 -1.98
N VAL A 100 12.49 18.78 -1.14
CA VAL A 100 12.63 17.33 -0.95
C VAL A 100 12.12 16.59 -2.19
N LEU A 101 11.01 17.07 -2.78
CA LEU A 101 10.48 16.51 -4.03
C LEU A 101 11.38 16.77 -5.24
N GLU A 102 12.10 17.91 -5.27
CA GLU A 102 13.08 18.23 -6.31
C GLU A 102 14.37 17.40 -6.17
N ALA A 103 14.72 16.99 -4.95
CA ALA A 103 15.86 16.13 -4.65
C ALA A 103 15.50 14.63 -4.61
N GLY A 104 14.24 14.28 -4.89
CA GLY A 104 13.73 12.93 -4.85
C GLY A 104 14.37 12.01 -5.89
N GLU A 105 14.10 10.74 -5.77
CA GLU A 105 14.59 9.68 -6.64
C GLU A 105 13.81 9.64 -7.96
N GLU A 106 14.49 9.30 -9.05
CA GLU A 106 13.84 9.13 -10.36
C GLU A 106 12.70 8.09 -10.23
N PRO A 107 11.46 8.42 -10.70
CA PRO A 107 10.30 7.57 -10.43
C PRO A 107 10.41 6.12 -10.93
N ALA A 108 11.14 5.85 -12.02
CA ALA A 108 11.31 4.47 -12.48
C ALA A 108 12.25 3.69 -11.54
N GLU A 109 13.31 4.33 -11.03
CA GLU A 109 14.23 3.71 -10.07
C GLU A 109 13.53 3.44 -8.73
N ALA A 110 12.91 4.46 -8.13
CA ALA A 110 12.18 4.32 -6.87
C ALA A 110 11.12 3.21 -6.92
N LEU A 111 10.40 3.10 -8.05
CA LEU A 111 9.37 2.08 -8.23
C LEU A 111 9.94 0.69 -8.53
N LEU A 112 11.10 0.58 -9.16
CA LEU A 112 11.81 -0.69 -9.32
C LEU A 112 12.31 -1.18 -7.97
N ASP A 113 12.99 -0.33 -7.21
CA ASP A 113 13.49 -0.65 -5.87
C ASP A 113 12.35 -1.08 -4.95
N PHE A 114 11.22 -0.37 -4.99
CA PHE A 114 10.05 -0.75 -4.23
C PHE A 114 9.50 -2.11 -4.64
N MET A 115 9.37 -2.41 -5.94
CA MET A 115 8.86 -3.70 -6.39
C MET A 115 9.82 -4.86 -6.12
N GLU A 116 11.13 -4.62 -6.13
CA GLU A 116 12.15 -5.58 -5.68
C GLU A 116 12.04 -5.84 -4.17
N PHE A 117 11.82 -4.79 -3.37
CA PHE A 117 11.55 -4.89 -1.93
C PHE A 117 10.28 -5.71 -1.63
N VAL A 118 9.21 -5.50 -2.40
CA VAL A 118 7.95 -6.26 -2.28
C VAL A 118 8.17 -7.74 -2.61
N GLY A 119 8.95 -8.02 -3.65
CA GLY A 119 9.13 -9.38 -4.15
C GLY A 119 7.81 -9.98 -4.63
N ASP A 120 7.49 -11.19 -4.16
CA ASP A 120 6.23 -11.90 -4.44
C ASP A 120 5.16 -11.73 -3.36
N SER A 121 5.45 -10.93 -2.32
CA SER A 121 4.63 -10.82 -1.12
C SER A 121 3.28 -10.15 -1.36
N PRO A 122 2.22 -10.55 -0.66
CA PRO A 122 0.98 -9.78 -0.57
C PRO A 122 1.23 -8.44 0.12
N ILE A 123 0.45 -7.43 -0.30
CA ILE A 123 0.55 -6.06 0.22
C ILE A 123 -0.65 -5.77 1.12
N LEU A 124 -0.38 -5.17 2.26
CA LEU A 124 -1.38 -4.65 3.18
C LEU A 124 -1.31 -3.12 3.15
N ALA A 125 -2.46 -2.45 3.25
CA ALA A 125 -2.52 -1.01 3.43
C ALA A 125 -3.80 -0.63 4.20
N PHE A 126 -3.81 0.55 4.80
CA PHE A 126 -5.02 1.10 5.40
C PHE A 126 -5.79 1.88 4.33
N HIS A 127 -7.04 1.46 4.02
CA HIS A 127 -7.78 1.87 2.81
C HIS A 127 -7.10 1.43 1.50
N ALA A 128 -6.65 0.20 1.45
CA ALA A 128 -5.81 -0.40 0.42
C ALA A 128 -6.26 -0.14 -1.03
N SER A 129 -7.53 0.11 -1.28
CA SER A 129 -8.04 0.38 -2.62
C SER A 129 -7.49 1.69 -3.23
N PHE A 130 -7.15 2.66 -2.37
CA PHE A 130 -6.53 3.92 -2.80
C PHE A 130 -5.07 3.69 -3.19
N ASP A 131 -4.27 3.11 -2.29
CA ASP A 131 -2.85 2.85 -2.52
C ASP A 131 -2.63 1.93 -3.71
N GLN A 132 -3.42 0.86 -3.82
CA GLN A 132 -3.37 -0.05 -4.95
C GLN A 132 -3.56 0.66 -6.30
N ARG A 133 -4.53 1.59 -6.39
CA ARG A 133 -4.81 2.32 -7.63
C ARG A 133 -3.72 3.35 -7.93
N MET A 134 -3.26 4.07 -6.90
CA MET A 134 -2.20 5.07 -7.05
C MET A 134 -0.88 4.41 -7.48
N LEU A 135 -0.48 3.33 -6.79
CA LEU A 135 0.71 2.55 -7.12
C LEU A 135 0.60 1.90 -8.50
N ALA A 136 -0.52 1.26 -8.83
CA ALA A 136 -0.73 0.63 -10.15
C ALA A 136 -0.61 1.65 -11.29
N ARG A 137 -1.10 2.87 -11.08
CA ARG A 137 -0.97 3.95 -12.06
C ARG A 137 0.46 4.44 -12.17
N ALA A 138 1.16 4.64 -11.06
CA ALA A 138 2.56 5.06 -11.04
C ALA A 138 3.46 4.04 -11.77
N LEU A 139 3.32 2.74 -11.45
CA LEU A 139 4.03 1.64 -12.10
C LEU A 139 3.75 1.58 -13.60
N LYS A 140 2.49 1.76 -14.00
CA LYS A 140 2.12 1.76 -15.42
C LYS A 140 2.72 2.96 -16.16
N GLN A 141 2.74 4.13 -15.53
CA GLN A 141 3.26 5.36 -16.14
C GLN A 141 4.78 5.36 -16.24
N ALA A 142 5.48 4.98 -15.17
CA ALA A 142 6.93 5.03 -15.10
C ALA A 142 7.60 3.79 -15.73
N LEU A 143 7.02 2.61 -15.58
CA LEU A 143 7.65 1.36 -16.00
C LEU A 143 6.89 0.59 -17.08
N GLY A 144 5.65 0.98 -17.43
CA GLY A 144 4.77 0.13 -18.24
C GLY A 144 4.38 -1.19 -17.54
N TYR A 145 4.63 -1.29 -16.23
CA TYR A 145 4.39 -2.48 -15.44
C TYR A 145 2.94 -2.57 -14.96
N LYS A 146 2.38 -3.79 -14.95
CA LYS A 146 1.04 -4.06 -14.46
C LYS A 146 1.10 -4.70 -13.08
N LEU A 147 0.72 -3.95 -12.06
CA LEU A 147 0.60 -4.46 -10.69
C LEU A 147 -0.43 -5.59 -10.61
N ARG A 148 -0.03 -6.72 -10.02
CA ARG A 148 -0.88 -7.92 -9.86
C ARG A 148 -0.90 -8.46 -8.44
N HIS A 149 -0.13 -7.84 -7.54
CA HIS A 149 -0.04 -8.27 -6.15
C HIS A 149 -1.41 -8.22 -5.47
N PRO A 150 -1.76 -9.23 -4.65
CA PRO A 150 -2.96 -9.19 -3.84
C PRO A 150 -2.82 -8.11 -2.77
N PHE A 151 -3.90 -7.35 -2.55
CA PHE A 151 -4.01 -6.33 -1.51
C PHE A 151 -5.01 -6.75 -0.45
N ILE A 152 -4.64 -6.56 0.81
CA ILE A 152 -5.51 -6.78 1.97
C ILE A 152 -5.75 -5.42 2.63
N ASP A 153 -7.02 -5.06 2.78
CA ASP A 153 -7.41 -3.77 3.37
C ASP A 153 -7.54 -3.87 4.89
N VAL A 154 -6.60 -3.25 5.61
CA VAL A 154 -6.56 -3.25 7.07
C VAL A 154 -7.72 -2.47 7.67
N ALA A 155 -8.19 -1.39 7.00
CA ALA A 155 -9.34 -0.61 7.43
C ALA A 155 -10.66 -1.40 7.40
N GLU A 156 -10.76 -2.43 6.56
CA GLU A 156 -11.92 -3.33 6.52
C GLU A 156 -11.73 -4.58 7.40
N LEU A 157 -10.47 -5.03 7.58
CA LEU A 157 -10.18 -6.13 8.52
C LEU A 157 -10.57 -5.76 9.95
N ALA A 158 -10.32 -4.52 10.35
CA ALA A 158 -10.54 -4.08 11.72
C ALA A 158 -12.02 -4.23 12.15
N PRO A 159 -13.02 -3.66 11.47
CA PRO A 159 -14.43 -3.85 11.85
C PRO A 159 -14.94 -5.27 11.59
N MET A 160 -14.37 -5.99 10.62
CA MET A 160 -14.73 -7.40 10.38
C MET A 160 -14.34 -8.31 11.56
N LEU A 161 -13.16 -8.10 12.13
CA LEU A 161 -12.61 -8.91 13.21
C LEU A 161 -12.98 -8.39 14.61
N CYS A 162 -13.41 -7.14 14.70
CA CYS A 162 -13.79 -6.46 15.93
C CYS A 162 -15.19 -5.84 15.81
N PRO A 163 -16.26 -6.63 15.59
CA PRO A 163 -17.60 -6.11 15.30
C PRO A 163 -18.23 -5.31 16.46
N ASP A 164 -17.77 -5.56 17.69
CA ASP A 164 -18.23 -4.84 18.89
C ASP A 164 -17.51 -3.49 19.08
N SER A 165 -16.40 -3.26 18.35
CA SER A 165 -15.67 -2.01 18.36
C SER A 165 -16.35 -1.03 17.40
N ARG A 166 -16.65 0.18 17.89
CA ARG A 166 -17.31 1.23 17.08
C ARG A 166 -16.48 2.50 17.08
N PRO A 167 -15.37 2.54 16.32
CA PRO A 167 -14.64 3.77 16.14
C PRO A 167 -15.54 4.82 15.43
N ARG A 168 -15.29 6.10 15.70
CA ARG A 168 -16.16 7.18 15.21
C ARG A 168 -16.18 7.29 13.69
N GLN A 169 -15.01 7.25 13.05
CA GLN A 169 -14.84 7.47 11.62
C GLN A 169 -14.20 6.29 10.89
N ASN A 170 -13.83 5.22 11.61
CA ASN A 170 -13.12 4.06 11.06
C ASN A 170 -11.79 4.46 10.38
N CYS A 171 -11.14 5.53 10.85
CA CYS A 171 -9.82 5.96 10.39
C CYS A 171 -8.69 5.27 11.18
N LEU A 172 -7.46 5.39 10.70
CA LEU A 172 -6.30 4.78 11.34
C LEU A 172 -6.13 5.27 12.78
N ASP A 173 -6.30 6.57 13.03
CA ASP A 173 -6.18 7.17 14.37
C ASP A 173 -7.21 6.62 15.37
N ASP A 174 -8.43 6.36 14.92
CA ASP A 174 -9.47 5.75 15.75
C ASP A 174 -9.06 4.34 16.20
N TRP A 175 -8.53 3.54 15.29
CA TRP A 175 -8.06 2.19 15.60
C TRP A 175 -6.79 2.18 16.43
N CYS A 176 -5.86 3.11 16.18
CA CYS A 176 -4.68 3.31 17.03
C CYS A 176 -5.10 3.63 18.47
N THR A 177 -6.01 4.58 18.64
CA THR A 177 -6.55 4.94 19.95
C THR A 177 -7.24 3.74 20.62
N HIS A 178 -8.05 2.98 19.86
CA HIS A 178 -8.79 1.81 20.37
C HIS A 178 -7.84 0.72 20.91
N PHE A 179 -6.70 0.51 20.25
CA PHE A 179 -5.72 -0.51 20.65
C PHE A 179 -4.54 0.03 21.47
N GLY A 180 -4.52 1.33 21.76
CA GLY A 180 -3.43 1.95 22.53
C GLY A 180 -2.11 2.02 21.76
N LEU A 181 -2.15 2.05 20.42
CA LEU A 181 -0.97 2.22 19.57
C LEU A 181 -0.54 3.70 19.57
N GLN A 182 0.77 3.92 19.64
CA GLN A 182 1.35 5.27 19.60
C GLN A 182 1.87 5.57 18.21
N VAL A 183 1.42 6.67 17.63
CA VAL A 183 1.91 7.16 16.34
C VAL A 183 2.87 8.30 16.61
N LEU A 184 4.14 8.12 16.29
CA LEU A 184 5.17 9.14 16.54
C LEU A 184 5.07 10.29 15.56
N GLN A 185 4.72 10.01 14.31
CA GLN A 185 4.59 11.01 13.25
C GLN A 185 3.52 10.59 12.26
N ARG A 186 2.37 11.29 12.24
CA ARG A 186 1.30 11.05 11.28
C ARG A 186 1.62 11.72 9.95
N HIS A 187 1.02 11.16 8.88
CA HIS A 187 1.20 11.65 7.51
C HIS A 187 2.67 11.61 7.06
N HIS A 188 3.35 10.56 7.48
CA HIS A 188 4.68 10.18 7.01
C HIS A 188 4.61 8.71 6.59
N ALA A 189 4.83 8.44 5.31
CA ALA A 189 4.52 7.14 4.71
C ALA A 189 5.11 5.95 5.49
N SER A 190 6.38 6.00 5.91
CA SER A 190 7.00 4.90 6.66
C SER A 190 6.42 4.76 8.08
N ALA A 191 6.08 5.87 8.76
CA ALA A 191 5.48 5.82 10.08
C ALA A 191 4.03 5.31 10.05
N ASP A 192 3.24 5.69 9.03
CA ASP A 192 1.88 5.21 8.84
C ASP A 192 1.85 3.74 8.38
N ALA A 193 2.81 3.31 7.56
CA ALA A 193 3.02 1.89 7.26
C ALA A 193 3.37 1.08 8.51
N LEU A 194 4.24 1.59 9.38
CA LEU A 194 4.64 0.93 10.62
C LEU A 194 3.44 0.73 11.57
N VAL A 195 2.70 1.79 11.85
CA VAL A 195 1.54 1.66 12.76
C VAL A 195 0.42 0.81 12.15
N THR A 196 0.27 0.83 10.83
CA THR A 196 -0.64 -0.07 10.11
C THR A 196 -0.19 -1.54 10.26
N ALA A 197 1.12 -1.80 10.27
CA ALA A 197 1.66 -3.13 10.51
C ALA A 197 1.41 -3.60 11.95
N GLU A 198 1.58 -2.74 12.95
CA GLU A 198 1.24 -3.03 14.35
C GLU A 198 -0.24 -3.39 14.50
N LEU A 199 -1.12 -2.59 13.89
CA LEU A 199 -2.56 -2.86 13.83
C LEU A 199 -2.85 -4.21 13.16
N ALA A 200 -2.22 -4.49 12.02
CA ALA A 200 -2.38 -5.76 11.29
C ALA A 200 -1.98 -6.97 12.15
N LEU A 201 -0.89 -6.91 12.92
CA LEU A 201 -0.48 -7.98 13.83
C LEU A 201 -1.53 -8.25 14.92
N ILE A 202 -2.12 -7.20 15.50
CA ILE A 202 -3.22 -7.33 16.46
C ILE A 202 -4.42 -8.02 15.81
N LEU A 203 -4.80 -7.57 14.61
CA LEU A 203 -5.92 -8.12 13.85
C LEU A 203 -5.67 -9.58 13.45
N PHE A 204 -4.47 -9.95 13.03
CA PHE A 204 -4.11 -11.34 12.73
C PHE A 204 -4.11 -12.24 13.98
N SER A 205 -3.75 -11.72 15.15
CA SER A 205 -3.95 -12.43 16.41
C SER A 205 -5.42 -12.74 16.67
N LYS A 206 -6.33 -11.76 16.43
CA LYS A 206 -7.78 -11.97 16.53
C LYS A 206 -8.31 -12.91 15.45
N ALA A 207 -7.81 -12.81 14.21
CA ALA A 207 -8.17 -13.71 13.11
C ALA A 207 -7.89 -15.17 13.47
N ARG A 208 -6.69 -15.47 13.98
CA ARG A 208 -6.32 -16.82 14.42
C ARG A 208 -7.24 -17.36 15.52
N ARG A 209 -7.61 -16.52 16.51
CA ARG A 209 -8.57 -16.90 17.56
C ARG A 209 -9.97 -17.21 17.01
N GLN A 210 -10.31 -16.69 15.83
CA GLN A 210 -11.55 -16.94 15.10
C GLN A 210 -11.42 -18.07 14.07
N GLY A 211 -10.31 -18.82 14.07
CA GLY A 211 -10.07 -19.94 13.16
C GLY A 211 -9.57 -19.54 11.76
N LEU A 212 -9.20 -18.26 11.56
CA LEU A 212 -8.64 -17.77 10.29
C LEU A 212 -7.11 -17.83 10.37
N GLY A 213 -6.53 -18.94 9.98
CA GLY A 213 -5.10 -19.22 10.15
C GLY A 213 -4.20 -18.76 9.00
N SER A 214 -4.75 -18.40 7.84
CA SER A 214 -4.01 -18.01 6.63
C SER A 214 -4.56 -16.74 5.99
N LEU A 215 -3.78 -16.08 5.12
CA LEU A 215 -4.27 -14.92 4.35
C LEU A 215 -5.38 -15.29 3.37
N GLU A 216 -5.36 -16.50 2.81
CA GLU A 216 -6.47 -17.00 1.98
C GLU A 216 -7.77 -17.03 2.77
N ALA A 217 -7.77 -17.61 3.98
CA ALA A 217 -8.96 -17.67 4.84
C ALA A 217 -9.45 -16.27 5.25
N VAL A 218 -8.53 -15.36 5.58
CA VAL A 218 -8.82 -13.96 5.90
C VAL A 218 -9.45 -13.25 4.70
N SER A 219 -8.86 -13.38 3.51
CA SER A 219 -9.33 -12.75 2.28
C SER A 219 -10.72 -13.25 1.87
N LEU A 220 -10.96 -14.56 1.99
CA LEU A 220 -12.27 -15.15 1.75
C LEU A 220 -13.33 -14.60 2.73
N ARG A 221 -13.01 -14.53 4.01
CA ARG A 221 -13.89 -13.95 5.04
C ARG A 221 -14.17 -12.48 4.74
N LEU A 222 -13.16 -11.70 4.35
CA LEU A 222 -13.30 -10.30 4.00
C LEU A 222 -14.20 -10.10 2.78
N THR A 223 -14.03 -10.91 1.75
CA THR A 223 -14.91 -10.90 0.56
C THR A 223 -16.37 -11.15 0.93
N ASN A 224 -16.63 -12.14 1.80
CA ASN A 224 -17.98 -12.45 2.27
C ASN A 224 -18.55 -11.36 3.18
N TRP A 225 -17.69 -10.71 3.97
CA TRP A 225 -18.09 -9.58 4.80
C TRP A 225 -18.49 -8.36 3.95
N ARG A 226 -17.72 -8.00 2.93
CA ARG A 226 -18.06 -6.94 1.96
C ARG A 226 -19.42 -7.16 1.30
N LYS A 227 -19.70 -8.38 0.83
CA LYS A 227 -20.98 -8.72 0.22
C LYS A 227 -22.15 -8.51 1.20
N ARG A 228 -21.99 -8.87 2.47
CA ARG A 228 -23.02 -8.65 3.50
C ARG A 228 -23.22 -7.17 3.79
N GLN A 229 -22.16 -6.37 3.88
CA GLN A 229 -22.29 -4.92 4.06
C GLN A 229 -23.05 -4.29 2.89
N GLN A 230 -22.73 -4.63 1.67
CA GLN A 230 -23.45 -4.12 0.49
C GLN A 230 -24.93 -4.49 0.48
N ALA A 231 -25.29 -5.71 0.90
CA ALA A 231 -26.69 -6.15 0.97
C ALA A 231 -27.51 -5.45 2.07
N GLN A 232 -26.88 -4.86 3.08
CA GLN A 232 -27.56 -4.10 4.14
C GLN A 232 -27.94 -2.67 3.73
N PHE A 233 -27.35 -2.16 2.65
CA PHE A 233 -27.60 -0.81 2.13
C PHE A 233 -28.48 -0.79 0.86
N MET A 234 -28.98 -1.93 0.43
CA MET A 234 -29.96 -2.10 -0.66
C MET A 234 -31.36 -2.36 -0.11
#